data_6e9858cceead97141253d52c3c037042
#
_entry.id   6e9858cceead97141253d52c3c037042
#
_cell.length_a   1.000
_cell.length_b   1.000
_cell.length_c   1.000
_cell.angle_alpha   90.00
_cell.angle_beta   90.00
_cell.angle_gamma   90.00
#
_symmetry.space_group_name_H-M   'P 1'
#
loop_
_entity.id
_entity.type
_entity.pdbx_description
1 polymer ?
#
loop_
_entity_poly.entity_id
_entity_poly.type
_entity_poly.pdbx_seq_one_letter_code
_entity_poly.pdbx_strand_id
1 'polypeptide(L)'
;WQRTINFSNVKSSGVDVVYIKSSEGKSYIDPYFETNYRNAKANGLKIGFYHYVTARSTSQAQEQAIFFAKVIAGKEIDCRLAMDFESFGNLSISEINKISKVFLETLENATKTNVVIYSNAYSARTIFGYELTKYPLWVANYGVREPGSNGKWNTWVGWQYTSTGNVYGISGYVDRNQFTNGIFLSSTTPLPTPETSGNSSTENTIVYTVKRGDTLSEIAQKFGTTVSSIVSLNPIIKNPNLIYPGQQFTIKTNSDYSTGTTNNTVYVVKRGDTLSQIAVNYNTTVNSLVNLNNIKNPNLIFPG
;
A
#
# COMPACT_ATOMS: atom_id res chain seq x y z
N TRP A 1 11.55 -4.71 -20.18
CA TRP A 1 12.97 -4.60 -20.52
C TRP A 1 13.44 -5.75 -21.40
N GLN A 2 13.41 -6.99 -20.91
CA GLN A 2 14.06 -8.14 -21.54
C GLN A 2 13.24 -8.80 -22.67
N ARG A 3 12.10 -8.21 -23.04
CA ARG A 3 11.24 -8.70 -24.13
C ARG A 3 10.88 -10.18 -23.97
N THR A 4 11.18 -10.99 -24.98
CA THR A 4 10.90 -12.43 -24.97
C THR A 4 11.97 -13.16 -24.18
N ILE A 5 11.57 -13.98 -23.21
CA ILE A 5 12.44 -14.75 -22.30
C ILE A 5 12.14 -16.23 -22.47
N ASN A 6 13.19 -17.06 -22.50
CA ASN A 6 13.08 -18.50 -22.39
C ASN A 6 13.14 -18.92 -20.91
N PHE A 7 12.00 -19.01 -20.26
CA PHE A 7 11.93 -19.30 -18.83
C PHE A 7 12.34 -20.72 -18.46
N SER A 8 12.32 -21.70 -19.37
CA SER A 8 12.89 -23.03 -19.15
C SER A 8 14.40 -22.94 -18.95
N ASN A 9 15.08 -22.18 -19.79
CA ASN A 9 16.52 -21.92 -19.65
C ASN A 9 16.85 -21.11 -18.41
N VAL A 10 16.01 -20.10 -18.07
CA VAL A 10 16.16 -19.34 -16.83
C VAL A 10 16.07 -20.24 -15.61
N LYS A 11 15.09 -21.13 -15.54
CA LYS A 11 14.93 -22.08 -14.44
C LYS A 11 16.12 -23.05 -14.36
N SER A 12 16.57 -23.59 -15.50
CA SER A 12 17.70 -24.51 -15.56
C SER A 12 19.02 -23.86 -15.14
N SER A 13 19.16 -22.56 -15.21
CA SER A 13 20.33 -21.80 -14.72
C SER A 13 20.34 -21.52 -13.21
N GLY A 14 19.42 -22.13 -12.46
CA GLY A 14 19.36 -22.02 -11.00
C GLY A 14 18.65 -20.75 -10.48
N VAL A 15 17.86 -20.11 -11.32
CA VAL A 15 16.99 -19.01 -10.87
C VAL A 15 15.73 -19.59 -10.23
N ASP A 16 15.41 -19.14 -9.03
CA ASP A 16 14.20 -19.54 -8.30
C ASP A 16 13.12 -18.49 -8.28
N VAL A 17 13.49 -17.20 -8.29
CA VAL A 17 12.58 -16.05 -8.15
C VAL A 17 12.74 -15.11 -9.33
N VAL A 18 11.61 -14.64 -9.86
CA VAL A 18 11.59 -13.56 -10.86
C VAL A 18 10.65 -12.44 -10.39
N TYR A 19 11.12 -11.21 -10.49
CA TYR A 19 10.27 -10.03 -10.39
C TYR A 19 9.99 -9.49 -11.78
N ILE A 20 8.70 -9.35 -12.10
CA ILE A 20 8.23 -8.96 -13.43
C ILE A 20 7.64 -7.55 -13.35
N LYS A 21 8.11 -6.64 -14.22
CA LYS A 21 7.47 -5.34 -14.39
C LYS A 21 6.05 -5.55 -14.87
N SER A 22 5.07 -5.08 -14.11
CA SER A 22 3.67 -5.15 -14.53
C SER A 22 3.24 -3.84 -15.19
N SER A 23 3.63 -2.71 -14.59
CA SER A 23 3.08 -1.41 -14.96
C SER A 23 3.97 -0.26 -14.50
N GLU A 24 3.63 0.94 -15.01
CA GLU A 24 4.30 2.20 -14.68
C GLU A 24 3.28 3.35 -14.72
N GLY A 25 3.41 4.29 -13.80
CA GLY A 25 2.55 5.45 -13.77
C GLY A 25 1.06 5.06 -13.67
N LYS A 26 0.18 5.84 -14.25
CA LYS A 26 -1.28 5.64 -14.12
C LYS A 26 -1.93 4.83 -15.24
N SER A 27 -1.17 4.46 -16.30
CA SER A 27 -1.78 3.89 -17.51
C SER A 27 -0.90 2.95 -18.33
N TYR A 28 0.41 2.89 -18.07
CA TYR A 28 1.30 2.02 -18.83
C TYR A 28 1.31 0.60 -18.26
N ILE A 29 1.03 -0.40 -19.09
CA ILE A 29 1.20 -1.82 -18.78
C ILE A 29 2.37 -2.32 -19.63
N ASP A 30 3.29 -3.07 -19.03
CA ASP A 30 4.40 -3.67 -19.78
C ASP A 30 3.84 -4.65 -20.83
N PRO A 31 4.17 -4.49 -22.11
CA PRO A 31 3.58 -5.30 -23.18
C PRO A 31 3.96 -6.79 -23.08
N TYR A 32 5.00 -7.14 -22.35
CA TYR A 32 5.41 -8.53 -22.14
C TYR A 32 4.95 -9.10 -20.79
N PHE A 33 4.26 -8.31 -19.97
CA PHE A 33 3.84 -8.70 -18.62
C PHE A 33 3.07 -10.02 -18.61
N GLU A 34 1.99 -10.11 -19.35
CA GLU A 34 1.14 -11.31 -19.38
C GLU A 34 1.88 -12.55 -19.91
N THR A 35 2.69 -12.38 -20.94
CA THR A 35 3.46 -13.48 -21.55
C THR A 35 4.53 -13.96 -20.59
N ASN A 36 5.26 -13.03 -19.96
CA ASN A 36 6.31 -13.36 -19.01
C ASN A 36 5.73 -13.99 -17.73
N TYR A 37 4.62 -13.50 -17.23
CA TYR A 37 3.92 -14.11 -16.09
C TYR A 37 3.54 -15.56 -16.36
N ARG A 38 2.82 -15.83 -17.47
CA ARG A 38 2.38 -17.19 -17.83
C ARG A 38 3.56 -18.14 -18.00
N ASN A 39 4.61 -17.70 -18.70
CA ASN A 39 5.76 -18.53 -18.99
C ASN A 39 6.62 -18.78 -17.73
N ALA A 40 6.81 -17.79 -16.87
CA ALA A 40 7.51 -17.97 -15.60
C ALA A 40 6.77 -18.97 -14.70
N LYS A 41 5.45 -18.81 -14.58
CA LYS A 41 4.61 -19.73 -13.80
C LYS A 41 4.64 -21.16 -14.35
N ALA A 42 4.51 -21.33 -15.65
CA ALA A 42 4.57 -22.66 -16.30
C ALA A 42 5.89 -23.38 -16.09
N ASN A 43 6.98 -22.64 -15.82
CA ASN A 43 8.31 -23.19 -15.54
C ASN A 43 8.62 -23.29 -14.03
N GLY A 44 7.63 -23.11 -13.15
CA GLY A 44 7.78 -23.31 -11.71
C GLY A 44 8.68 -22.29 -11.02
N LEU A 45 8.79 -21.07 -11.57
CA LEU A 45 9.47 -19.96 -10.93
C LEU A 45 8.57 -19.31 -9.89
N LYS A 46 9.15 -18.86 -8.79
CA LYS A 46 8.49 -18.01 -7.81
C LYS A 46 8.37 -16.60 -8.36
N ILE A 47 7.20 -15.98 -8.21
CA ILE A 47 6.85 -14.75 -8.92
C ILE A 47 6.55 -13.62 -7.94
N GLY A 48 7.16 -12.45 -8.20
CA GLY A 48 6.79 -11.16 -7.67
C GLY A 48 6.53 -10.16 -8.79
N PHE A 49 5.76 -9.11 -8.49
CA PHE A 49 5.52 -8.02 -9.42
C PHE A 49 6.02 -6.70 -8.84
N TYR A 50 6.44 -5.79 -9.75
CA TYR A 50 6.74 -4.43 -9.38
C TYR A 50 6.02 -3.42 -10.28
N HIS A 51 5.84 -2.24 -9.71
CA HIS A 51 5.32 -1.07 -10.39
C HIS A 51 6.31 0.08 -10.28
N TYR A 52 6.65 0.68 -11.43
CA TYR A 52 7.50 1.87 -11.45
C TYR A 52 6.67 3.12 -11.15
N VAL A 53 6.94 3.72 -9.99
CA VAL A 53 6.17 4.87 -9.49
C VAL A 53 6.69 6.17 -10.10
N THR A 54 5.78 6.92 -10.73
CA THR A 54 6.06 8.25 -11.32
C THR A 54 5.26 9.37 -10.64
N ALA A 55 4.64 9.07 -9.50
CA ALA A 55 3.77 10.00 -8.79
C ALA A 55 4.51 11.26 -8.32
N ARG A 56 3.83 12.42 -8.39
CA ARG A 56 4.31 13.72 -7.93
C ARG A 56 3.38 14.32 -6.86
N SER A 57 2.36 13.57 -6.44
CA SER A 57 1.46 13.92 -5.36
C SER A 57 0.88 12.65 -4.73
N THR A 58 0.31 12.78 -3.54
CA THR A 58 -0.37 11.67 -2.85
C THR A 58 -1.59 11.15 -3.62
N SER A 59 -2.32 12.03 -4.33
CA SER A 59 -3.42 11.62 -5.21
C SER A 59 -2.92 10.74 -6.36
N GLN A 60 -1.83 11.14 -7.01
CA GLN A 60 -1.23 10.33 -8.08
C GLN A 60 -0.68 9.00 -7.55
N ALA A 61 -0.12 8.98 -6.33
CA ALA A 61 0.34 7.75 -5.69
C ALA A 61 -0.81 6.76 -5.48
N GLN A 62 -1.95 7.26 -5.00
CA GLN A 62 -3.16 6.46 -4.84
C GLN A 62 -3.67 5.91 -6.17
N GLU A 63 -3.77 6.76 -7.21
CA GLU A 63 -4.18 6.36 -8.55
C GLU A 63 -3.28 5.25 -9.11
N GLN A 64 -1.96 5.39 -8.96
CA GLN A 64 -0.98 4.43 -9.46
C GLN A 64 -1.02 3.11 -8.69
N ALA A 65 -1.21 3.14 -7.37
CA ALA A 65 -1.36 1.94 -6.56
C ALA A 65 -2.63 1.14 -6.93
N ILE A 66 -3.75 1.84 -7.15
CA ILE A 66 -5.01 1.22 -7.64
C ILE A 66 -4.82 0.67 -9.06
N PHE A 67 -4.13 1.40 -9.93
CA PHE A 67 -3.83 0.92 -11.28
C PHE A 67 -2.97 -0.35 -11.23
N PHE A 68 -1.91 -0.37 -10.44
CA PHE A 68 -1.08 -1.56 -10.24
C PHE A 68 -1.93 -2.75 -9.75
N ALA A 69 -2.73 -2.55 -8.71
CA ALA A 69 -3.64 -3.57 -8.18
C ALA A 69 -4.58 -4.15 -9.25
N LYS A 70 -5.14 -3.30 -10.12
CA LYS A 70 -6.00 -3.73 -11.24
C LYS A 70 -5.26 -4.55 -12.28
N VAL A 71 -4.04 -4.15 -12.64
CA VAL A 71 -3.23 -4.86 -13.66
C VAL A 71 -2.87 -6.28 -13.21
N ILE A 72 -2.60 -6.46 -11.92
CA ILE A 72 -2.17 -7.76 -11.36
C ILE A 72 -3.32 -8.60 -10.80
N ALA A 73 -4.54 -8.10 -10.86
CA ALA A 73 -5.70 -8.77 -10.30
C ALA A 73 -5.89 -10.20 -10.84
N GLY A 74 -6.29 -11.12 -9.97
CA GLY A 74 -6.51 -12.54 -10.30
C GLY A 74 -5.23 -13.35 -10.54
N LYS A 75 -4.04 -12.74 -10.43
CA LYS A 75 -2.77 -13.44 -10.62
C LYS A 75 -2.27 -14.03 -9.30
N GLU A 76 -1.73 -15.23 -9.38
CA GLU A 76 -1.05 -15.85 -8.25
C GLU A 76 0.40 -15.38 -8.20
N ILE A 77 0.85 -14.98 -7.01
CA ILE A 77 2.22 -14.56 -6.74
C ILE A 77 2.76 -15.25 -5.49
N ASP A 78 4.06 -15.36 -5.41
CA ASP A 78 4.76 -15.96 -4.28
C ASP A 78 5.45 -14.92 -3.40
N CYS A 79 5.73 -13.74 -3.97
CA CYS A 79 6.55 -12.71 -3.36
C CYS A 79 5.76 -11.42 -3.13
N ARG A 80 6.25 -10.59 -2.21
CA ARG A 80 5.69 -9.26 -1.91
C ARG A 80 5.61 -8.40 -3.16
N LEU A 81 4.60 -7.54 -3.24
CA LEU A 81 4.48 -6.56 -4.33
C LEU A 81 5.48 -5.43 -4.11
N ALA A 82 6.27 -5.08 -5.12
CA ALA A 82 7.32 -4.09 -4.96
C ALA A 82 6.91 -2.71 -5.46
N MET A 83 7.10 -1.71 -4.59
CA MET A 83 7.11 -0.30 -4.96
C MET A 83 8.51 0.06 -5.46
N ASP A 84 8.60 0.46 -6.73
CA ASP A 84 9.83 0.94 -7.36
C ASP A 84 9.68 2.45 -7.60
N PHE A 85 10.16 3.25 -6.65
CA PHE A 85 10.09 4.71 -6.70
C PHE A 85 11.50 5.29 -6.65
N GLU A 86 12.06 5.62 -7.81
CA GLU A 86 13.43 6.07 -7.98
C GLU A 86 13.57 7.49 -8.56
N SER A 87 12.63 7.88 -9.41
CA SER A 87 12.64 9.21 -10.04
C SER A 87 11.81 10.19 -9.23
N PHE A 88 12.45 11.00 -8.42
CA PHE A 88 11.77 11.92 -7.50
C PHE A 88 11.48 13.30 -8.12
N GLY A 89 12.18 13.69 -9.19
CA GLY A 89 12.08 15.05 -9.76
C GLY A 89 12.45 16.11 -8.71
N ASN A 90 11.62 17.13 -8.59
CA ASN A 90 11.83 18.26 -7.66
C ASN A 90 11.08 18.08 -6.31
N LEU A 91 10.69 16.86 -5.97
CA LEU A 91 10.00 16.60 -4.72
C LEU A 91 10.95 16.74 -3.52
N SER A 92 10.47 17.36 -2.46
CA SER A 92 11.13 17.34 -1.17
C SER A 92 11.11 15.94 -0.54
N ILE A 93 12.04 15.66 0.37
CA ILE A 93 12.08 14.40 1.14
C ILE A 93 10.74 14.13 1.84
N SER A 94 10.09 15.17 2.40
CA SER A 94 8.78 15.03 3.04
C SER A 94 7.69 14.57 2.06
N GLU A 95 7.68 15.13 0.84
CA GLU A 95 6.71 14.74 -0.19
C GLU A 95 6.96 13.32 -0.69
N ILE A 96 8.23 12.93 -0.92
CA ILE A 96 8.59 11.57 -1.32
C ILE A 96 8.08 10.56 -0.29
N ASN A 97 8.29 10.82 0.98
CA ASN A 97 7.84 9.92 2.06
C ASN A 97 6.30 9.83 2.15
N LYS A 98 5.60 10.95 2.02
CA LYS A 98 4.12 10.96 1.99
C LYS A 98 3.57 10.20 0.78
N ILE A 99 4.16 10.41 -0.39
CA ILE A 99 3.81 9.71 -1.63
C ILE A 99 4.03 8.20 -1.48
N SER A 100 5.20 7.80 -0.99
CA SER A 100 5.56 6.39 -0.76
C SER A 100 4.60 5.73 0.21
N LYS A 101 4.32 6.40 1.34
CA LYS A 101 3.38 5.88 2.35
C LYS A 101 1.99 5.66 1.76
N VAL A 102 1.44 6.66 1.05
CA VAL A 102 0.12 6.55 0.43
C VAL A 102 0.07 5.46 -0.62
N PHE A 103 1.11 5.32 -1.45
CA PHE A 103 1.19 4.24 -2.44
C PHE A 103 1.15 2.86 -1.78
N LEU A 104 2.01 2.62 -0.79
CA LEU A 104 2.13 1.34 -0.10
C LEU A 104 0.86 0.97 0.66
N GLU A 105 0.29 1.89 1.43
CA GLU A 105 -0.96 1.67 2.18
C GLU A 105 -2.15 1.42 1.23
N THR A 106 -2.23 2.14 0.12
CA THR A 106 -3.28 1.94 -0.89
C THR A 106 -3.13 0.57 -1.55
N LEU A 107 -1.90 0.17 -1.91
CA LEU A 107 -1.64 -1.11 -2.55
C LEU A 107 -1.97 -2.29 -1.64
N GLU A 108 -1.52 -2.26 -0.37
CA GLU A 108 -1.86 -3.29 0.62
C GLU A 108 -3.37 -3.39 0.83
N ASN A 109 -4.06 -2.26 0.95
CA ASN A 109 -5.52 -2.24 1.12
C ASN A 109 -6.26 -2.81 -0.09
N ALA A 110 -5.82 -2.48 -1.31
CA ALA A 110 -6.47 -2.94 -2.54
C ALA A 110 -6.21 -4.42 -2.84
N THR A 111 -5.00 -4.91 -2.52
CA THR A 111 -4.59 -6.29 -2.88
C THR A 111 -4.67 -7.27 -1.71
N LYS A 112 -4.83 -6.79 -0.48
CA LYS A 112 -4.73 -7.59 0.76
C LYS A 112 -3.42 -8.40 0.82
N THR A 113 -2.36 -7.88 0.20
CA THR A 113 -1.07 -8.54 0.03
C THR A 113 0.05 -7.67 0.57
N ASN A 114 1.03 -8.30 1.18
CA ASN A 114 2.19 -7.61 1.73
C ASN A 114 3.05 -7.00 0.62
N VAL A 115 3.64 -5.85 0.94
CA VAL A 115 4.47 -5.06 0.01
C VAL A 115 5.94 -5.03 0.45
N VAL A 116 6.81 -4.58 -0.44
CA VAL A 116 8.23 -4.33 -0.22
C VAL A 116 8.63 -3.02 -0.89
N ILE A 117 9.56 -2.29 -0.30
CA ILE A 117 10.17 -1.11 -0.90
C ILE A 117 11.43 -1.55 -1.64
N TYR A 118 11.48 -1.32 -2.96
CA TYR A 118 12.73 -1.34 -3.71
C TYR A 118 13.37 0.04 -3.67
N SER A 119 14.68 0.09 -3.40
CA SER A 119 15.44 1.33 -3.37
C SER A 119 16.93 1.07 -3.52
N ASN A 120 17.66 1.99 -4.16
CA ASN A 120 19.11 1.99 -4.04
C ASN A 120 19.56 2.37 -2.62
N ALA A 121 20.77 1.96 -2.26
CA ALA A 121 21.32 2.14 -0.92
C ALA A 121 21.45 3.60 -0.49
N TYR A 122 21.66 4.52 -1.43
CA TYR A 122 21.73 5.97 -1.14
C TYR A 122 20.34 6.47 -0.70
N SER A 123 19.31 6.22 -1.50
CA SER A 123 17.95 6.67 -1.21
C SER A 123 17.38 6.03 0.06
N ALA A 124 17.68 4.75 0.31
CA ALA A 124 17.31 4.08 1.56
C ALA A 124 17.89 4.82 2.79
N ARG A 125 19.14 5.26 2.72
CA ARG A 125 19.80 5.98 3.83
C ARG A 125 19.37 7.42 3.97
N THR A 126 19.16 8.15 2.87
CA THR A 126 19.07 9.62 2.89
C THR A 126 17.68 10.15 2.60
N ILE A 127 16.86 9.44 1.84
CA ILE A 127 15.57 9.92 1.34
C ILE A 127 14.40 9.34 2.15
N PHE A 128 14.34 8.02 2.27
CA PHE A 128 13.22 7.36 2.95
C PHE A 128 13.30 7.51 4.47
N GLY A 129 12.16 7.83 5.10
CA GLY A 129 12.02 8.11 6.52
C GLY A 129 11.75 6.86 7.36
N TYR A 130 11.85 7.03 8.69
CA TYR A 130 11.60 5.95 9.65
C TYR A 130 10.18 5.40 9.57
N GLU A 131 9.19 6.22 9.19
CA GLU A 131 7.78 5.82 9.03
C GLU A 131 7.58 4.75 7.95
N LEU A 132 8.54 4.56 7.06
CA LEU A 132 8.50 3.54 6.01
C LEU A 132 9.20 2.24 6.40
N THR A 133 9.93 2.20 7.51
CA THR A 133 10.71 1.01 7.93
C THR A 133 9.84 -0.17 8.39
N LYS A 134 8.55 0.05 8.59
CA LYS A 134 7.57 -1.04 8.78
C LYS A 134 7.44 -1.94 7.54
N TYR A 135 7.79 -1.42 6.36
CA TYR A 135 7.86 -2.18 5.12
C TYR A 135 9.27 -2.76 4.94
N PRO A 136 9.41 -4.02 4.54
CA PRO A 136 10.73 -4.61 4.25
C PRO A 136 11.45 -3.87 3.13
N LEU A 137 12.76 -3.95 3.13
CA LEU A 137 13.63 -3.32 2.13
C LEU A 137 14.20 -4.36 1.16
N TRP A 138 14.05 -4.09 -0.13
CA TRP A 138 14.84 -4.68 -1.23
C TRP A 138 15.82 -3.62 -1.72
N VAL A 139 17.10 -3.77 -1.40
CA VAL A 139 18.11 -2.75 -1.63
C VAL A 139 18.98 -3.08 -2.85
N ALA A 140 19.19 -2.08 -3.72
CA ALA A 140 20.22 -2.14 -4.77
C ALA A 140 21.52 -1.51 -4.24
N ASN A 141 22.59 -2.30 -4.23
CA ASN A 141 23.92 -1.83 -3.88
C ASN A 141 24.97 -2.68 -4.63
N TYR A 142 25.63 -2.08 -5.60
CA TYR A 142 26.52 -2.77 -6.54
C TYR A 142 27.98 -2.67 -6.13
N GLY A 143 28.78 -3.65 -6.54
CA GLY A 143 30.23 -3.64 -6.31
C GLY A 143 30.67 -3.87 -4.88
N VAL A 144 29.77 -4.37 -4.02
CA VAL A 144 30.02 -4.68 -2.61
C VAL A 144 29.83 -6.18 -2.36
N ARG A 145 30.38 -6.70 -1.24
CA ARG A 145 30.20 -8.11 -0.87
C ARG A 145 28.87 -8.39 -0.19
N GLU A 146 28.28 -7.36 0.42
CA GLU A 146 26.98 -7.38 1.09
C GLU A 146 26.41 -5.97 1.08
N PRO A 147 25.08 -5.76 1.25
CA PRO A 147 24.45 -4.45 1.15
C PRO A 147 24.99 -3.42 2.14
N GLY A 148 25.59 -3.85 3.26
CA GLY A 148 26.05 -2.99 4.31
C GLY A 148 24.90 -2.32 5.09
N SER A 149 25.19 -1.17 5.71
CA SER A 149 24.17 -0.40 6.44
C SER A 149 23.11 0.15 5.48
N ASN A 150 21.86 -0.11 5.79
CA ASN A 150 20.69 0.34 5.03
C ASN A 150 20.02 1.58 5.68
N GLY A 151 20.78 2.33 6.45
CA GLY A 151 20.30 3.53 7.14
C GLY A 151 19.33 3.19 8.26
N LYS A 152 18.04 3.36 8.01
CA LYS A 152 16.99 3.19 9.02
C LYS A 152 16.47 1.74 9.11
N TRP A 153 16.74 0.90 8.11
CA TRP A 153 16.42 -0.53 8.15
C TRP A 153 17.52 -1.34 8.79
N ASN A 154 17.19 -2.16 9.78
CA ASN A 154 18.14 -3.05 10.44
C ASN A 154 18.49 -4.28 9.59
N THR A 155 17.59 -4.65 8.66
CA THR A 155 17.74 -5.83 7.79
C THR A 155 17.23 -5.50 6.38
N TRP A 156 17.48 -6.42 5.46
CA TRP A 156 16.92 -6.40 4.10
C TRP A 156 16.28 -7.76 3.78
N VAL A 157 15.33 -7.77 2.84
CA VAL A 157 14.71 -9.00 2.33
C VAL A 157 15.13 -9.31 0.89
N GLY A 158 15.67 -8.33 0.18
CA GLY A 158 16.23 -8.45 -1.15
C GLY A 158 17.48 -7.59 -1.31
N TRP A 159 18.45 -8.11 -2.03
CA TRP A 159 19.65 -7.38 -2.44
C TRP A 159 19.87 -7.54 -3.94
N GLN A 160 19.71 -6.45 -4.68
CA GLN A 160 20.12 -6.37 -6.08
C GLN A 160 21.62 -6.04 -6.11
N TYR A 161 22.44 -7.02 -6.49
CA TYR A 161 23.90 -6.89 -6.41
C TYR A 161 24.55 -6.50 -7.74
N THR A 162 23.80 -6.56 -8.85
CA THR A 162 24.24 -6.09 -10.18
C THR A 162 23.05 -5.81 -11.08
N SER A 163 23.23 -4.86 -12.01
CA SER A 163 22.30 -4.58 -13.12
C SER A 163 22.85 -5.05 -14.49
N THR A 164 24.01 -5.69 -14.50
CA THR A 164 24.71 -6.16 -15.71
C THR A 164 24.93 -7.66 -15.70
N GLY A 165 24.06 -8.40 -15.01
CA GLY A 165 24.14 -9.86 -14.94
C GLY A 165 23.72 -10.51 -16.25
N ASN A 166 24.20 -11.75 -16.45
CA ASN A 166 23.76 -12.62 -17.55
C ASN A 166 23.04 -13.82 -16.98
N VAL A 167 21.91 -14.19 -17.59
CA VAL A 167 21.14 -15.38 -17.26
C VAL A 167 20.81 -16.12 -18.56
N TYR A 168 21.10 -17.41 -18.61
CA TYR A 168 20.78 -18.22 -19.78
C TYR A 168 19.26 -18.21 -20.02
N GLY A 169 18.86 -17.88 -21.23
CA GLY A 169 17.45 -17.70 -21.61
C GLY A 169 16.98 -16.24 -21.66
N ILE A 170 17.84 -15.29 -21.27
CA ILE A 170 17.57 -13.85 -21.38
C ILE A 170 18.61 -13.22 -22.29
N SER A 171 18.17 -12.43 -23.27
CA SER A 171 19.06 -11.66 -24.14
C SER A 171 19.41 -10.32 -23.50
N GLY A 172 20.70 -10.00 -23.41
CA GLY A 172 21.21 -8.77 -22.80
C GLY A 172 21.38 -8.88 -21.29
N TYR A 173 21.63 -7.75 -20.67
CA TYR A 173 21.85 -7.66 -19.23
C TYR A 173 20.54 -7.72 -18.45
N VAL A 174 20.63 -8.27 -17.24
CA VAL A 174 19.51 -8.41 -16.31
C VAL A 174 19.96 -8.15 -14.88
N ASP A 175 19.08 -7.57 -14.09
CA ASP A 175 19.31 -7.38 -12.66
C ASP A 175 19.36 -8.74 -11.96
N ARG A 176 20.39 -8.94 -11.14
CA ARG A 176 20.49 -10.16 -10.32
C ARG A 176 20.36 -9.82 -8.85
N ASN A 177 19.64 -10.69 -8.17
CA ASN A 177 19.22 -10.45 -6.79
C ASN A 177 19.50 -11.68 -5.92
N GLN A 178 19.70 -11.42 -4.64
CA GLN A 178 19.64 -12.40 -3.57
C GLN A 178 18.46 -12.03 -2.66
N PHE A 179 17.58 -12.99 -2.37
CA PHE A 179 16.45 -12.80 -1.50
C PHE A 179 16.56 -13.66 -0.25
N THR A 180 16.09 -13.13 0.88
CA THR A 180 15.85 -13.91 2.11
C THR A 180 14.41 -14.42 2.12
N ASN A 181 14.08 -15.30 3.07
CA ASN A 181 12.71 -15.78 3.25
C ASN A 181 11.67 -14.67 3.51
N GLY A 182 12.11 -13.50 3.94
CA GLY A 182 11.24 -12.34 4.16
C GLY A 182 10.61 -11.75 2.90
N ILE A 183 11.08 -12.13 1.71
CA ILE A 183 10.49 -11.70 0.44
C ILE A 183 9.19 -12.45 0.11
N PHE A 184 9.04 -13.69 0.60
CA PHE A 184 7.91 -14.53 0.26
C PHE A 184 6.66 -14.15 1.06
N LEU A 185 5.52 -14.44 0.47
CA LEU A 185 4.22 -14.38 1.13
C LEU A 185 3.99 -15.68 1.93
N SER A 186 3.19 -15.58 3.00
CA SER A 186 2.88 -16.76 3.84
C SER A 186 1.94 -17.76 3.16
N SER A 187 1.20 -17.32 2.14
CA SER A 187 0.32 -18.16 1.31
C SER A 187 0.24 -17.61 -0.10
N THR A 188 0.17 -18.51 -1.09
CA THR A 188 -0.03 -18.19 -2.51
C THR A 188 -1.53 -18.16 -2.81
N THR A 189 -2.23 -17.11 -2.36
CA THR A 189 -3.62 -16.89 -2.74
C THR A 189 -3.65 -15.99 -3.97
N PRO A 190 -4.55 -16.25 -4.96
CA PRO A 190 -4.72 -15.32 -6.08
C PRO A 190 -5.07 -13.91 -5.58
N LEU A 191 -4.46 -12.91 -6.20
CA LEU A 191 -4.77 -11.52 -5.89
C LEU A 191 -6.24 -11.23 -6.20
N PRO A 192 -6.95 -10.48 -5.36
CA PRO A 192 -8.36 -10.16 -5.59
C PRO A 192 -8.52 -9.52 -6.97
N THR A 193 -9.44 -10.07 -7.75
CA THR A 193 -9.89 -9.44 -9.00
C THR A 193 -10.75 -8.22 -8.67
N PRO A 194 -10.57 -7.09 -9.33
CA PRO A 194 -11.57 -6.05 -9.29
C PRO A 194 -12.85 -6.67 -9.86
N GLU A 195 -13.89 -6.75 -9.07
CA GLU A 195 -15.18 -7.23 -9.55
C GLU A 195 -15.63 -6.33 -10.72
N THR A 196 -15.64 -6.90 -11.92
CA THR A 196 -16.38 -6.36 -13.04
C THR A 196 -17.85 -6.46 -12.63
N SER A 197 -18.52 -5.34 -12.49
CA SER A 197 -19.94 -5.23 -12.15
C SER A 197 -20.78 -6.22 -12.95
N GLY A 198 -21.17 -7.29 -12.28
CA GLY A 198 -22.03 -8.32 -12.87
C GLY A 198 -22.21 -9.49 -11.94
N ASN A 199 -22.65 -9.28 -10.72
CA ASN A 199 -23.72 -10.02 -10.09
C ASN A 199 -24.04 -9.47 -8.69
N SER A 200 -25.32 -9.33 -8.43
CA SER A 200 -25.98 -8.87 -7.24
C SER A 200 -25.52 -9.58 -5.96
N SER A 201 -24.58 -8.96 -5.27
CA SER A 201 -24.58 -8.96 -3.81
C SER A 201 -24.93 -7.54 -3.39
N THR A 202 -25.96 -7.36 -2.60
CA THR A 202 -26.42 -6.07 -2.07
C THR A 202 -25.26 -5.39 -1.35
N GLU A 203 -24.47 -4.57 -2.09
CA GLU A 203 -23.55 -3.64 -1.47
C GLU A 203 -24.39 -2.64 -0.69
N ASN A 204 -24.31 -2.70 0.64
CA ASN A 204 -24.96 -1.71 1.50
C ASN A 204 -24.26 -0.36 1.31
N THR A 205 -24.70 0.40 0.33
CA THR A 205 -24.34 1.80 0.16
C THR A 205 -25.45 2.67 0.74
N ILE A 206 -25.04 3.71 1.45
CA ILE A 206 -25.97 4.74 1.96
C ILE A 206 -25.61 6.09 1.35
N VAL A 207 -26.58 6.98 1.24
CA VAL A 207 -26.33 8.39 0.92
C VAL A 207 -26.30 9.17 2.21
N TYR A 208 -25.15 9.78 2.52
CA TYR A 208 -24.97 10.63 3.68
C TYR A 208 -24.97 12.10 3.28
N THR A 209 -25.77 12.92 3.97
CA THR A 209 -25.76 14.37 3.79
C THR A 209 -24.83 14.99 4.82
N VAL A 210 -23.80 15.71 4.34
CA VAL A 210 -22.80 16.40 5.16
C VAL A 210 -23.49 17.43 6.08
N LYS A 211 -23.16 17.40 7.35
CA LYS A 211 -23.62 18.34 8.37
C LYS A 211 -22.55 19.38 8.67
N ARG A 212 -22.95 20.48 9.29
CA ARG A 212 -22.00 21.51 9.74
C ARG A 212 -21.03 20.93 10.77
N GLY A 213 -19.73 21.06 10.48
CA GLY A 213 -18.65 20.54 11.32
C GLY A 213 -18.13 19.17 10.92
N ASP A 214 -18.76 18.46 9.97
CA ASP A 214 -18.27 17.18 9.49
C ASP A 214 -16.95 17.32 8.73
N THR A 215 -16.11 16.31 8.87
CA THR A 215 -14.95 16.06 8.01
C THR A 215 -15.10 14.70 7.34
N LEU A 216 -14.49 14.51 6.17
CA LEU A 216 -14.50 13.18 5.51
C LEU A 216 -13.88 12.08 6.37
N SER A 217 -12.92 12.42 7.23
CA SER A 217 -12.31 11.47 8.15
C SER A 217 -13.30 10.97 9.22
N GLU A 218 -14.08 11.88 9.80
CA GLU A 218 -15.12 11.53 10.77
C GLU A 218 -16.28 10.77 10.13
N ILE A 219 -16.69 11.18 8.92
CA ILE A 219 -17.70 10.45 8.14
C ILE A 219 -17.20 9.03 7.81
N ALA A 220 -15.96 8.87 7.35
CA ALA A 220 -15.36 7.57 7.05
C ALA A 220 -15.34 6.66 8.29
N GLN A 221 -14.90 7.20 9.43
CA GLN A 221 -14.87 6.48 10.69
C GLN A 221 -16.29 6.08 11.16
N LYS A 222 -17.24 7.01 11.07
CA LYS A 222 -18.65 6.78 11.46
C LYS A 222 -19.28 5.61 10.72
N PHE A 223 -18.92 5.40 9.46
CA PHE A 223 -19.52 4.35 8.61
C PHE A 223 -18.60 3.15 8.38
N GLY A 224 -17.52 3.02 9.17
CA GLY A 224 -16.59 1.88 9.08
C GLY A 224 -15.89 1.77 7.71
N THR A 225 -15.65 2.91 7.06
CA THR A 225 -15.03 2.99 5.73
C THR A 225 -13.78 3.88 5.76
N THR A 226 -13.22 4.19 4.61
CA THR A 226 -12.06 5.09 4.50
C THR A 226 -12.40 6.34 3.71
N VAL A 227 -11.66 7.44 3.95
CA VAL A 227 -11.78 8.67 3.15
C VAL A 227 -11.59 8.37 1.67
N SER A 228 -10.63 7.50 1.33
CA SER A 228 -10.37 7.05 -0.03
C SER A 228 -11.57 6.37 -0.68
N SER A 229 -12.27 5.51 0.08
CA SER A 229 -13.49 4.84 -0.39
C SER A 229 -14.60 5.85 -0.66
N ILE A 230 -14.78 6.83 0.23
CA ILE A 230 -15.79 7.88 0.02
C ILE A 230 -15.44 8.72 -1.22
N VAL A 231 -14.19 9.13 -1.38
CA VAL A 231 -13.75 9.94 -2.54
C VAL A 231 -13.90 9.16 -3.85
N SER A 232 -13.56 7.88 -3.86
CA SER A 232 -13.68 7.04 -5.08
C SER A 232 -15.13 6.86 -5.55
N LEU A 233 -16.07 6.79 -4.60
CA LEU A 233 -17.51 6.69 -4.89
C LEU A 233 -18.14 8.05 -5.25
N ASN A 234 -17.43 9.16 -4.96
CA ASN A 234 -17.97 10.51 -5.13
C ASN A 234 -16.99 11.39 -5.93
N PRO A 235 -16.95 11.30 -7.27
CA PRO A 235 -16.03 12.08 -8.10
C PRO A 235 -16.21 13.60 -8.00
N ILE A 236 -17.31 14.05 -7.39
CA ILE A 236 -17.58 15.44 -7.08
C ILE A 236 -16.63 16.03 -6.00
N ILE A 237 -16.02 15.16 -5.16
CA ILE A 237 -15.07 15.57 -4.13
C ILE A 237 -13.73 15.84 -4.79
N LYS A 238 -13.45 17.10 -5.09
CA LYS A 238 -12.19 17.53 -5.72
C LYS A 238 -11.07 17.74 -4.69
N ASN A 239 -11.44 18.06 -3.45
CA ASN A 239 -10.52 18.26 -2.33
C ASN A 239 -11.11 17.57 -1.08
N PRO A 240 -10.50 16.47 -0.60
CA PRO A 240 -10.98 15.73 0.57
C PRO A 240 -10.99 16.52 1.88
N ASN A 241 -10.22 17.60 1.95
CA ASN A 241 -10.16 18.48 3.12
C ASN A 241 -11.19 19.61 3.08
N LEU A 242 -12.00 19.67 2.01
CA LEU A 242 -12.96 20.75 1.81
C LEU A 242 -14.31 20.20 1.38
N ILE A 243 -15.17 19.97 2.35
CA ILE A 243 -16.56 19.56 2.16
C ILE A 243 -17.51 20.58 2.80
N TYR A 244 -18.72 20.67 2.30
CA TYR A 244 -19.68 21.66 2.74
C TYR A 244 -20.98 21.01 3.21
N PRO A 245 -21.63 21.57 4.23
CA PRO A 245 -22.95 21.13 4.68
C PRO A 245 -23.95 21.08 3.51
N GLY A 246 -24.74 20.02 3.46
CA GLY A 246 -25.71 19.78 2.38
C GLY A 246 -25.18 18.98 1.19
N GLN A 247 -23.89 18.78 1.05
CA GLN A 247 -23.35 17.84 0.07
C GLN A 247 -23.79 16.41 0.39
N GLN A 248 -24.11 15.63 -0.64
CA GLN A 248 -24.50 14.24 -0.49
C GLN A 248 -23.40 13.32 -1.02
N PHE A 249 -22.98 12.37 -0.21
CA PHE A 249 -21.96 11.40 -0.56
C PHE A 249 -22.50 9.98 -0.46
N THR A 250 -22.25 9.19 -1.50
CA THR A 250 -22.44 7.74 -1.47
C THR A 250 -21.34 7.11 -0.62
N ILE A 251 -21.71 6.36 0.40
CA ILE A 251 -20.80 5.72 1.33
C ILE A 251 -21.04 4.22 1.31
N LYS A 252 -19.99 3.43 1.09
CA LYS A 252 -20.02 1.97 1.26
C LYS A 252 -19.87 1.66 2.75
N THR A 253 -20.86 0.95 3.31
CA THR A 253 -20.80 0.48 4.70
C THR A 253 -20.36 -0.99 4.70
N ASN A 254 -19.50 -1.39 5.66
CA ASN A 254 -19.22 -2.80 5.87
C ASN A 254 -20.46 -3.49 6.44
N SER A 255 -20.66 -4.77 6.07
CA SER A 255 -21.84 -5.57 6.44
C SER A 255 -22.05 -5.77 7.95
N ASP A 256 -21.06 -5.38 8.77
CA ASP A 256 -21.19 -5.45 10.24
C ASP A 256 -21.74 -4.16 10.87
N TYR A 257 -22.13 -3.19 10.06
CA TYR A 257 -22.80 -1.99 10.57
C TYR A 257 -24.31 -2.24 10.70
N SER A 258 -24.68 -3.05 11.69
CA SER A 258 -26.04 -3.13 12.21
C SER A 258 -26.34 -1.81 12.94
N THR A 259 -27.38 -1.14 12.52
CA THR A 259 -28.00 -0.05 13.29
C THR A 259 -28.44 -0.61 14.64
N GLY A 260 -27.67 -0.32 15.67
CA GLY A 260 -28.13 -0.50 17.06
C GLY A 260 -27.56 -1.71 17.78
N THR A 261 -26.45 -1.51 18.41
CA THR A 261 -26.26 -1.75 19.86
C THR A 261 -24.92 -1.13 20.23
N THR A 262 -24.92 0.02 20.86
CA THR A 262 -23.74 0.61 21.49
C THR A 262 -23.33 -0.30 22.65
N ASN A 263 -22.33 -1.15 22.46
CA ASN A 263 -21.58 -1.66 23.59
C ASN A 263 -20.80 -0.47 24.17
N ASN A 264 -21.43 0.25 25.09
CA ASN A 264 -20.79 1.31 25.85
C ASN A 264 -19.73 0.67 26.76
N THR A 265 -18.47 0.67 26.29
CA THR A 265 -17.34 0.34 27.15
C THR A 265 -17.07 1.54 28.04
N VAL A 266 -17.31 1.41 29.33
CA VAL A 266 -16.98 2.44 30.30
C VAL A 266 -15.51 2.27 30.73
N TYR A 267 -14.73 3.33 30.56
CA TYR A 267 -13.36 3.41 31.06
C TYR A 267 -13.29 4.39 32.21
N VAL A 268 -12.76 3.94 33.33
CA VAL A 268 -12.52 4.81 34.50
C VAL A 268 -11.15 5.45 34.37
N VAL A 269 -11.10 6.77 34.26
CA VAL A 269 -9.87 7.56 34.13
C VAL A 269 -8.97 7.35 35.34
N LYS A 270 -7.68 7.09 35.11
CA LYS A 270 -6.67 6.89 36.15
C LYS A 270 -5.74 8.12 36.23
N ARG A 271 -5.06 8.24 37.34
CA ARG A 271 -4.07 9.32 37.53
C ARG A 271 -2.96 9.22 36.47
N GLY A 272 -2.76 10.30 35.72
CA GLY A 272 -1.76 10.38 34.65
C GLY A 272 -2.31 10.08 33.26
N ASP A 273 -3.57 9.69 33.12
CA ASP A 273 -4.20 9.48 31.81
C ASP A 273 -4.37 10.80 31.07
N THR A 274 -4.32 10.70 29.76
CA THR A 274 -4.73 11.76 28.83
C THR A 274 -5.79 11.24 27.89
N LEU A 275 -6.70 12.10 27.41
CA LEU A 275 -7.70 11.70 26.40
C LEU A 275 -7.04 11.17 25.13
N SER A 276 -5.87 11.67 24.76
CA SER A 276 -5.11 11.19 23.60
C SER A 276 -4.68 9.73 23.77
N GLN A 277 -4.17 9.37 24.96
CA GLN A 277 -3.74 7.99 25.25
C GLN A 277 -4.95 7.04 25.34
N ILE A 278 -6.04 7.50 25.98
CA ILE A 278 -7.29 6.72 26.06
C ILE A 278 -7.86 6.52 24.66
N ALA A 279 -7.87 7.54 23.82
CA ALA A 279 -8.35 7.46 22.44
C ALA A 279 -7.57 6.41 21.62
N VAL A 280 -6.23 6.39 21.73
CA VAL A 280 -5.38 5.38 21.09
C VAL A 280 -5.69 3.96 21.60
N ASN A 281 -5.79 3.78 22.94
CA ASN A 281 -6.02 2.47 23.55
C ASN A 281 -7.37 1.85 23.18
N TYR A 282 -8.37 2.70 22.91
CA TYR A 282 -9.73 2.27 22.54
C TYR A 282 -10.05 2.46 21.05
N ASN A 283 -9.02 2.69 20.21
CA ASN A 283 -9.15 2.88 18.76
C ASN A 283 -10.22 3.92 18.38
N THR A 284 -10.20 5.05 19.08
CA THR A 284 -11.13 6.16 18.92
C THR A 284 -10.37 7.48 18.81
N THR A 285 -11.08 8.63 18.79
CA THR A 285 -10.45 9.95 18.75
C THR A 285 -10.78 10.75 20.01
N VAL A 286 -9.90 11.72 20.34
CA VAL A 286 -10.14 12.67 21.43
C VAL A 286 -11.50 13.37 21.23
N ASN A 287 -11.81 13.81 20.02
CA ASN A 287 -13.09 14.45 19.72
C ASN A 287 -14.29 13.53 19.94
N SER A 288 -14.17 12.25 19.58
CA SER A 288 -15.23 11.26 19.86
C SER A 288 -15.46 11.10 21.36
N LEU A 289 -14.38 10.99 22.15
CA LEU A 289 -14.48 10.91 23.62
C LEU A 289 -15.09 12.19 24.22
N VAL A 290 -14.68 13.35 23.72
CA VAL A 290 -15.21 14.66 24.14
C VAL A 290 -16.72 14.75 23.88
N ASN A 291 -17.15 14.42 22.67
CA ASN A 291 -18.56 14.50 22.27
C ASN A 291 -19.44 13.47 23.00
N LEU A 292 -18.93 12.21 23.13
CA LEU A 292 -19.67 11.12 23.78
C LEU A 292 -19.89 11.40 25.29
N ASN A 293 -18.92 12.07 25.94
CA ASN A 293 -18.91 12.29 27.37
C ASN A 293 -19.17 13.76 27.76
N ASN A 294 -19.49 14.64 26.81
CA ASN A 294 -19.70 16.08 27.02
C ASN A 294 -18.54 16.77 27.75
N ILE A 295 -17.28 16.39 27.43
CA ILE A 295 -16.09 16.93 28.07
C ILE A 295 -15.85 18.37 27.59
N LYS A 296 -15.90 19.33 28.51
CA LYS A 296 -15.77 20.76 28.18
C LYS A 296 -14.33 21.16 27.82
N ASN A 297 -13.34 20.53 28.45
CA ASN A 297 -11.93 20.81 28.21
C ASN A 297 -11.18 19.50 28.00
N PRO A 298 -10.78 19.15 26.76
CA PRO A 298 -10.10 17.89 26.46
C PRO A 298 -8.71 17.75 27.08
N ASN A 299 -8.11 18.84 27.55
CA ASN A 299 -6.82 18.85 28.22
C ASN A 299 -6.92 18.70 29.75
N LEU A 300 -8.14 18.55 30.26
CA LEU A 300 -8.38 18.48 31.70
C LEU A 300 -9.41 17.39 32.02
N ILE A 301 -8.92 16.19 32.31
CA ILE A 301 -9.71 15.06 32.79
C ILE A 301 -9.24 14.65 34.18
N PHE A 302 -10.11 14.08 34.97
CA PHE A 302 -9.85 13.72 36.36
C PHE A 302 -10.04 12.21 36.57
N PRO A 303 -9.28 11.59 37.47
CA PRO A 303 -9.51 10.21 37.88
C PRO A 303 -10.88 10.04 38.54
N GLY A 304 -11.55 8.90 38.23
CA GLY A 304 -12.85 8.54 38.82
C GLY A 304 -13.99 8.36 37.86
#